data_676f8dffad21c29387a172cbb81a791b
#
_entry.id   676f8dffad21c29387a172cbb81a791b
#
_cell.length_a   1.000
_cell.length_b   1.000
_cell.length_c   1.000
_cell.angle_alpha   90.00
_cell.angle_beta   90.00
_cell.angle_gamma   90.00
#
_symmetry.space_group_name_H-M   'P 1'
#
loop_
_entity.id
_entity.type
_entity.pdbx_description
1 polymer ?
#
loop_
_entity_poly.entity_id
_entity_poly.type
_entity_poly.pdbx_seq_one_letter_code
_entity_poly.pdbx_strand_id
1 'polypeptide(L)'
;AGHLAQAGVPVILHEMRPVRGTDAHKTEQLAELVCSNSFRSDDAETNAVGVLHAEMRLAGSLIMACADAHQVPAGGALAVDREGFSQAVTAKLEAHPLITIVREEITGLPPEEWGTSIVATGPLTAPSLAEAIQAQTGADALAFFDAIAPIIHFDSINMDVCWFQSRYDKVGPGGTGKDYINCPMDKEQYEAFVAALVEGDKTDFKEWEGTPYFDGCLPIEVMAERGPETLRHGPMKPMGLTNAHNPTVKAYAVVQLRQDNALGTLYNMVGFQTKLKYGSQTGIFKMIPGLENAEFARLGGLHRNTYLNSPVLLDGTLRLKSRETLRFAGQVTGCEGYVESSAIGLLAGRFTAAEKLGQTLTPPPGTTAFGALLGHITGGHIVADDEPGKRSFQPMNVNFGLFPPVDVPKPEGKRLRGKEKTVAKKRALSARALADCRQWLGLGLDLELDLELGSGQGPAE
;
A
#
# COMPACT_ATOMS: atom_id res chain seq x y z
N ALA A 1 -3.87 14.58 -10.60
CA ALA A 1 -4.92 15.55 -10.95
C ALA A 1 -5.16 16.54 -9.78
N GLY A 2 -5.54 16.08 -8.58
CA GLY A 2 -5.91 16.96 -7.47
C GLY A 2 -4.90 18.06 -7.16
N HIS A 3 -3.60 17.76 -7.03
CA HIS A 3 -2.56 18.75 -6.74
C HIS A 3 -2.34 19.79 -7.85
N LEU A 4 -2.49 19.37 -9.12
CA LEU A 4 -2.45 20.30 -10.24
C LEU A 4 -3.59 21.31 -10.14
N ALA A 5 -4.80 20.81 -9.92
CA ALA A 5 -5.99 21.64 -9.82
C ALA A 5 -5.96 22.57 -8.58
N GLN A 6 -5.47 22.09 -7.42
CA GLN A 6 -5.23 22.92 -6.23
C GLN A 6 -4.22 24.05 -6.48
N ALA A 7 -3.24 23.82 -7.36
CA ALA A 7 -2.29 24.85 -7.78
C ALA A 7 -2.83 25.78 -8.88
N GLY A 8 -4.08 25.64 -9.29
CA GLY A 8 -4.71 26.45 -10.31
C GLY A 8 -4.42 26.00 -11.76
N VAL A 9 -3.87 24.81 -11.95
CA VAL A 9 -3.56 24.26 -13.28
C VAL A 9 -4.70 23.37 -13.76
N PRO A 10 -5.34 23.66 -14.92
CA PRO A 10 -6.36 22.82 -15.51
C PRO A 10 -5.83 21.43 -15.86
N VAL A 11 -6.66 20.40 -15.67
CA VAL A 11 -6.31 18.99 -15.88
C VAL A 11 -7.37 18.28 -16.67
N ILE A 12 -6.97 17.53 -17.71
CA ILE A 12 -7.80 16.52 -18.34
C ILE A 12 -7.33 15.15 -17.81
N LEU A 13 -8.22 14.44 -17.12
CA LEU A 13 -7.97 13.13 -16.56
C LEU A 13 -8.64 12.06 -17.42
N HIS A 14 -7.84 11.28 -18.15
CA HIS A 14 -8.33 10.15 -18.91
C HIS A 14 -8.39 8.89 -18.05
N GLU A 15 -9.55 8.25 -17.99
CA GLU A 15 -9.79 6.99 -17.27
C GLU A 15 -10.46 6.00 -18.21
N MET A 16 -9.88 4.83 -18.38
CA MET A 16 -10.39 3.84 -19.34
C MET A 16 -11.72 3.18 -18.94
N ARG A 17 -12.06 3.14 -17.66
CA ARG A 17 -13.33 2.56 -17.20
C ARG A 17 -14.48 3.56 -17.34
N PRO A 18 -15.67 3.17 -17.78
CA PRO A 18 -16.11 1.78 -18.04
C PRO A 18 -15.84 1.28 -19.45
N VAL A 19 -15.22 2.07 -20.35
CA VAL A 19 -15.01 1.68 -21.75
C VAL A 19 -14.21 0.37 -21.84
N ARG A 20 -13.18 0.26 -20.99
CA ARG A 20 -12.41 -0.96 -20.79
C ARG A 20 -12.25 -1.27 -19.31
N GLY A 21 -12.74 -2.42 -18.87
CA GLY A 21 -12.52 -2.95 -17.54
C GLY A 21 -11.15 -3.62 -17.37
N THR A 22 -10.87 -4.03 -16.13
CA THR A 22 -9.75 -4.92 -15.79
C THR A 22 -10.29 -6.09 -14.96
N ASP A 23 -9.52 -7.17 -14.84
CA ASP A 23 -9.93 -8.32 -14.06
C ASP A 23 -10.05 -8.03 -12.54
N ALA A 24 -9.35 -6.99 -12.06
CA ALA A 24 -9.33 -6.63 -10.64
C ALA A 24 -10.37 -5.60 -10.23
N HIS A 25 -10.66 -4.62 -11.08
CA HIS A 25 -11.63 -3.56 -10.79
C HIS A 25 -13.07 -4.05 -10.95
N LYS A 26 -13.95 -3.59 -10.08
CA LYS A 26 -15.39 -3.96 -10.07
C LYS A 26 -16.32 -2.77 -10.30
N THR A 27 -15.80 -1.55 -10.16
CA THR A 27 -16.56 -0.31 -10.28
C THR A 27 -15.93 0.66 -11.30
N GLU A 28 -16.63 1.73 -11.61
CA GLU A 28 -16.13 2.85 -12.43
C GLU A 28 -15.46 3.93 -11.57
N GLN A 29 -15.43 3.74 -10.24
CA GLN A 29 -14.90 4.74 -9.31
C GLN A 29 -13.38 4.89 -9.44
N LEU A 30 -12.90 6.13 -9.30
CA LEU A 30 -11.48 6.41 -9.24
C LEU A 30 -10.89 5.93 -7.90
N ALA A 31 -9.61 5.59 -7.89
CA ALA A 31 -8.90 5.10 -6.71
C ALA A 31 -9.53 3.85 -6.04
N GLU A 32 -10.18 2.98 -6.82
CA GLU A 32 -10.69 1.71 -6.31
C GLU A 32 -9.56 0.84 -5.75
N LEU A 33 -9.74 0.35 -4.51
CA LEU A 33 -8.77 -0.49 -3.82
C LEU A 33 -9.00 -1.96 -4.19
N VAL A 34 -8.17 -2.51 -5.07
CA VAL A 34 -8.41 -3.83 -5.67
C VAL A 34 -7.92 -5.01 -4.83
N CYS A 35 -6.82 -4.89 -4.07
CA CYS A 35 -6.25 -6.00 -3.30
C CYS A 35 -6.57 -5.94 -1.80
N SER A 36 -6.34 -4.81 -1.14
CA SER A 36 -6.52 -4.61 0.29
C SER A 36 -7.23 -3.28 0.53
N ASN A 37 -7.90 -3.13 1.67
CA ASN A 37 -8.43 -1.85 2.13
C ASN A 37 -7.51 -1.13 3.11
N SER A 38 -6.28 -1.62 3.30
CA SER A 38 -5.34 -1.09 4.26
C SER A 38 -4.27 -0.23 3.60
N PHE A 39 -4.05 0.95 4.16
CA PHE A 39 -2.88 1.80 3.92
C PHE A 39 -1.72 1.46 4.87
N ARG A 40 -1.79 0.35 5.61
CA ARG A 40 -0.79 -0.14 6.58
C ARG A 40 -0.73 0.72 7.84
N SER A 41 0.42 0.68 8.56
CA SER A 41 0.58 1.35 9.86
C SER A 41 0.50 2.87 9.75
N ASP A 42 -0.29 3.50 10.63
CA ASP A 42 -0.40 4.97 10.75
C ASP A 42 0.49 5.55 11.87
N ASP A 43 1.38 4.73 12.46
CA ASP A 43 2.35 5.15 13.45
C ASP A 43 3.49 5.97 12.82
N ALA A 44 3.40 7.29 12.91
CA ALA A 44 4.40 8.21 12.40
C ALA A 44 5.67 8.31 13.28
N GLU A 45 5.70 7.70 14.47
CA GLU A 45 6.88 7.74 15.35
C GLU A 45 7.89 6.63 15.04
N THR A 46 7.41 5.42 14.76
CA THR A 46 8.26 4.23 14.68
C THR A 46 8.11 3.43 13.38
N ASN A 47 7.28 3.91 12.44
CA ASN A 47 7.03 3.23 11.17
C ASN A 47 7.18 4.17 9.98
N ALA A 48 7.99 3.80 8.99
CA ALA A 48 8.27 4.65 7.82
C ALA A 48 7.02 4.95 6.97
N VAL A 49 6.06 4.03 6.88
CA VAL A 49 4.80 4.30 6.16
C VAL A 49 3.93 5.29 6.93
N GLY A 50 3.91 5.23 8.26
CA GLY A 50 3.23 6.24 9.07
C GLY A 50 3.86 7.63 8.92
N VAL A 51 5.19 7.71 8.79
CA VAL A 51 5.89 8.96 8.45
C VAL A 51 5.41 9.45 7.07
N LEU A 52 5.31 8.57 6.07
CA LEU A 52 4.83 8.94 4.74
C LEU A 52 3.39 9.45 4.78
N HIS A 53 2.50 8.82 5.58
CA HIS A 53 1.15 9.33 5.81
C HIS A 53 1.15 10.74 6.36
N ALA A 54 1.96 11.00 7.39
CA ALA A 54 2.06 12.33 7.99
C ALA A 54 2.59 13.37 7.00
N GLU A 55 3.63 13.05 6.23
CA GLU A 55 4.15 13.92 5.16
C GLU A 55 3.10 14.19 4.07
N MET A 56 2.33 13.17 3.66
CA MET A 56 1.24 13.34 2.70
C MET A 56 0.11 14.23 3.24
N ARG A 57 -0.25 14.11 4.53
CA ARG A 57 -1.21 14.98 5.19
C ARG A 57 -0.71 16.44 5.22
N LEU A 58 0.56 16.66 5.60
CA LEU A 58 1.20 17.97 5.55
C LEU A 58 1.19 18.57 4.13
N ALA A 59 1.37 17.74 3.11
CA ALA A 59 1.34 18.17 1.71
C ALA A 59 -0.07 18.35 1.14
N GLY A 60 -1.14 18.18 1.91
CA GLY A 60 -2.52 18.36 1.46
C GLY A 60 -3.02 17.24 0.53
N SER A 61 -2.64 15.99 0.79
CA SER A 61 -3.05 14.85 -0.02
C SER A 61 -4.56 14.62 -0.02
N LEU A 62 -5.19 14.69 -1.20
CA LEU A 62 -6.59 14.31 -1.40
C LEU A 62 -6.86 12.86 -0.95
N ILE A 63 -5.94 11.96 -1.26
CA ILE A 63 -6.06 10.53 -0.93
C ILE A 63 -6.07 10.33 0.59
N MET A 64 -5.15 11.00 1.32
CA MET A 64 -5.14 10.90 2.78
C MET A 64 -6.39 11.54 3.39
N ALA A 65 -6.83 12.69 2.91
CA ALA A 65 -8.06 13.33 3.39
C ALA A 65 -9.31 12.46 3.18
N CYS A 66 -9.39 11.72 2.08
CA CYS A 66 -10.47 10.75 1.86
C CYS A 66 -10.31 9.51 2.73
N ALA A 67 -9.07 9.01 2.91
CA ALA A 67 -8.81 7.86 3.77
C ALA A 67 -9.17 8.15 5.23
N ASP A 68 -8.75 9.30 5.76
CA ASP A 68 -9.04 9.73 7.12
C ASP A 68 -10.55 9.87 7.38
N ALA A 69 -11.32 10.31 6.37
CA ALA A 69 -12.77 10.44 6.47
C ALA A 69 -13.54 9.11 6.38
N HIS A 70 -12.91 8.03 5.91
CA HIS A 70 -13.56 6.72 5.68
C HIS A 70 -12.84 5.58 6.40
N GLN A 71 -12.27 5.87 7.57
CA GLN A 71 -11.57 4.87 8.38
C GLN A 71 -12.51 3.78 8.87
N VAL A 72 -11.98 2.56 8.94
CA VAL A 72 -12.59 1.43 9.65
C VAL A 72 -11.60 0.90 10.68
N PRO A 73 -12.09 0.30 11.78
CA PRO A 73 -11.23 -0.21 12.86
C PRO A 73 -10.22 -1.24 12.36
N ALA A 74 -8.92 -1.00 12.60
CA ALA A 74 -7.84 -1.88 12.15
C ALA A 74 -6.59 -1.81 13.06
N GLY A 75 -6.75 -1.68 14.37
CA GLY A 75 -5.63 -1.56 15.31
C GLY A 75 -4.74 -0.36 14.97
N GLY A 76 -3.43 -0.56 14.89
CA GLY A 76 -2.48 0.51 14.52
C GLY A 76 -2.35 0.77 13.02
N ALA A 77 -3.22 0.22 12.18
CA ALA A 77 -3.22 0.46 10.75
C ALA A 77 -4.32 1.46 10.35
N LEU A 78 -4.08 2.23 9.29
CA LEU A 78 -5.11 2.97 8.59
C LEU A 78 -5.77 2.03 7.58
N ALA A 79 -7.00 1.61 7.84
CA ALA A 79 -7.83 0.88 6.89
C ALA A 79 -9.09 1.68 6.59
N VAL A 80 -9.69 1.49 5.42
CA VAL A 80 -10.82 2.27 4.97
C VAL A 80 -11.98 1.39 4.50
N ASP A 81 -13.20 1.93 4.58
CA ASP A 81 -14.32 1.44 3.79
C ASP A 81 -14.00 1.63 2.31
N ARG A 82 -13.92 0.54 1.55
CA ARG A 82 -13.46 0.58 0.15
C ARG A 82 -14.35 1.43 -0.74
N GLU A 83 -15.64 1.24 -0.59
CA GLU A 83 -16.64 1.88 -1.45
C GLU A 83 -16.74 3.37 -1.11
N GLY A 84 -16.91 3.70 0.16
CA GLY A 84 -16.98 5.08 0.63
C GLY A 84 -15.72 5.89 0.29
N PHE A 85 -14.54 5.27 0.41
CA PHE A 85 -13.28 5.90 0.03
C PHE A 85 -13.22 6.24 -1.48
N SER A 86 -13.49 5.26 -2.36
CA SER A 86 -13.39 5.48 -3.80
C SER A 86 -14.46 6.44 -4.32
N GLN A 87 -15.68 6.38 -3.77
CA GLN A 87 -16.75 7.34 -4.04
C GLN A 87 -16.33 8.76 -3.64
N ALA A 88 -15.76 8.95 -2.45
CA ALA A 88 -15.30 10.26 -1.99
C ALA A 88 -14.19 10.85 -2.86
N VAL A 89 -13.22 10.04 -3.28
CA VAL A 89 -12.17 10.47 -4.20
C VAL A 89 -12.76 10.90 -5.54
N THR A 90 -13.65 10.08 -6.10
CA THR A 90 -14.31 10.35 -7.38
C THR A 90 -15.12 11.65 -7.31
N ALA A 91 -15.98 11.80 -6.31
CA ALA A 91 -16.81 12.98 -6.13
C ALA A 91 -16.00 14.27 -5.99
N LYS A 92 -14.89 14.23 -5.23
CA LYS A 92 -14.01 15.41 -5.08
C LYS A 92 -13.31 15.81 -6.37
N LEU A 93 -12.95 14.84 -7.21
CA LEU A 93 -12.32 15.13 -8.51
C LEU A 93 -13.35 15.63 -9.52
N GLU A 94 -14.54 15.04 -9.58
CA GLU A 94 -15.64 15.46 -10.46
C GLU A 94 -16.16 16.86 -10.13
N ALA A 95 -16.22 17.19 -8.84
CA ALA A 95 -16.69 18.51 -8.40
C ALA A 95 -15.67 19.64 -8.62
N HIS A 96 -14.42 19.33 -8.95
CA HIS A 96 -13.39 20.36 -9.05
C HIS A 96 -13.44 21.07 -10.42
N PRO A 97 -13.61 22.41 -10.47
CA PRO A 97 -13.87 23.14 -11.72
C PRO A 97 -12.69 23.10 -12.73
N LEU A 98 -11.48 22.79 -12.28
CA LEU A 98 -10.29 22.68 -13.13
C LEU A 98 -9.98 21.23 -13.54
N ILE A 99 -10.84 20.26 -13.22
CA ILE A 99 -10.64 18.85 -13.62
C ILE A 99 -11.75 18.44 -14.57
N THR A 100 -11.35 18.00 -15.76
CA THR A 100 -12.25 17.38 -16.73
C THR A 100 -11.92 15.89 -16.78
N ILE A 101 -12.89 15.01 -16.44
CA ILE A 101 -12.72 13.57 -16.54
C ILE A 101 -13.25 13.10 -17.89
N VAL A 102 -12.39 12.43 -18.66
CA VAL A 102 -12.72 11.82 -19.95
C VAL A 102 -12.65 10.31 -19.80
N ARG A 103 -13.74 9.62 -20.09
CA ARG A 103 -13.85 8.16 -20.00
C ARG A 103 -13.52 7.54 -21.34
N GLU A 104 -12.23 7.24 -21.55
CA GLU A 104 -11.71 6.61 -22.76
C GLU A 104 -10.42 5.84 -22.50
N GLU A 105 -10.16 4.81 -23.30
CA GLU A 105 -8.88 4.11 -23.29
C GLU A 105 -7.84 4.88 -24.13
N ILE A 106 -6.69 5.16 -23.54
CA ILE A 106 -5.53 5.69 -24.26
C ILE A 106 -4.70 4.51 -24.78
N THR A 107 -4.73 4.26 -26.07
CA THR A 107 -4.14 3.08 -26.70
C THR A 107 -2.66 3.22 -27.09
N GLY A 108 -2.07 4.39 -26.84
CA GLY A 108 -0.67 4.70 -27.12
C GLY A 108 -0.10 5.71 -26.13
N LEU A 109 1.10 6.21 -26.38
CA LEU A 109 1.63 7.32 -25.56
C LEU A 109 0.83 8.58 -25.85
N PRO A 110 0.63 9.46 -24.82
CA PRO A 110 0.00 10.75 -25.02
C PRO A 110 0.68 11.51 -26.17
N PRO A 111 -0.07 12.09 -27.11
CA PRO A 111 0.50 12.89 -28.20
C PRO A 111 1.34 14.07 -27.69
N GLU A 112 2.37 14.47 -28.41
CA GLU A 112 3.24 15.59 -27.97
C GLU A 112 2.52 16.93 -27.92
N GLU A 113 1.54 17.13 -28.79
CA GLU A 113 0.69 18.31 -28.82
C GLU A 113 -0.16 18.51 -27.55
N TRP A 114 -0.37 17.47 -26.74
CA TRP A 114 -0.99 17.63 -25.42
C TRP A 114 -0.07 18.33 -24.43
N GLY A 115 1.20 18.49 -24.77
CA GLY A 115 2.21 19.07 -23.91
C GLY A 115 2.55 18.14 -22.74
N THR A 116 2.57 18.68 -21.50
CA THR A 116 2.98 17.91 -20.32
C THR A 116 1.92 16.88 -19.97
N SER A 117 2.31 15.62 -19.95
CA SER A 117 1.44 14.47 -19.64
C SER A 117 2.02 13.65 -18.50
N ILE A 118 1.14 13.03 -17.69
CA ILE A 118 1.51 12.12 -16.59
C ILE A 118 0.81 10.79 -16.81
N VAL A 119 1.57 9.72 -17.02
CA VAL A 119 1.06 8.34 -17.06
C VAL A 119 1.04 7.80 -15.63
N ALA A 120 -0.16 7.57 -15.09
CA ALA A 120 -0.39 7.12 -13.72
C ALA A 120 -1.39 5.93 -13.71
N THR A 121 -1.25 5.04 -14.67
CA THR A 121 -2.19 3.93 -14.96
C THR A 121 -2.09 2.77 -13.97
N GLY A 122 -1.12 2.82 -13.06
CA GLY A 122 -0.94 1.78 -12.04
C GLY A 122 -0.42 0.46 -12.61
N PRO A 123 -0.62 -0.65 -11.88
CA PRO A 123 -0.05 -1.94 -12.25
C PRO A 123 -0.80 -2.63 -13.40
N LEU A 124 -2.07 -2.27 -13.61
CA LEU A 124 -2.96 -2.87 -14.61
C LEU A 124 -3.10 -1.97 -15.85
N THR A 125 -1.98 -1.42 -16.30
CA THR A 125 -1.89 -0.63 -17.55
C THR A 125 -2.40 -1.44 -18.73
N ALA A 126 -3.23 -0.82 -19.59
CA ALA A 126 -3.75 -1.46 -20.78
C ALA A 126 -2.61 -1.98 -21.67
N PRO A 127 -2.73 -3.16 -22.29
CA PRO A 127 -1.65 -3.76 -23.07
C PRO A 127 -1.12 -2.86 -24.19
N SER A 128 -2.01 -2.17 -24.92
CA SER A 128 -1.64 -1.23 -25.98
C SER A 128 -0.76 -0.08 -25.49
N LEU A 129 -1.09 0.49 -24.32
CA LEU A 129 -0.27 1.54 -23.72
C LEU A 129 1.04 0.96 -23.18
N ALA A 130 1.03 -0.24 -22.59
CA ALA A 130 2.23 -0.90 -22.10
C ALA A 130 3.22 -1.20 -23.24
N GLU A 131 2.74 -1.68 -24.37
CA GLU A 131 3.53 -1.88 -25.60
C GLU A 131 4.11 -0.57 -26.14
N ALA A 132 3.33 0.51 -26.15
CA ALA A 132 3.81 1.82 -26.57
C ALA A 132 4.88 2.38 -25.63
N ILE A 133 4.75 2.18 -24.33
CA ILE A 133 5.78 2.53 -23.33
C ILE A 133 7.05 1.73 -23.59
N GLN A 134 6.93 0.42 -23.81
CA GLN A 134 8.07 -0.46 -24.10
C GLN A 134 8.80 -0.03 -25.39
N ALA A 135 8.06 0.28 -26.45
CA ALA A 135 8.64 0.77 -27.70
C ALA A 135 9.40 2.10 -27.51
N GLN A 136 8.89 3.02 -26.69
CA GLN A 136 9.52 4.30 -26.39
C GLN A 136 10.77 4.16 -25.51
N THR A 137 10.75 3.23 -24.56
CA THR A 137 11.83 3.09 -23.58
C THR A 137 12.94 2.14 -24.02
N GLY A 138 12.70 1.30 -25.02
CA GLY A 138 13.63 0.28 -25.50
C GLY A 138 13.99 -0.77 -24.44
N ALA A 139 13.32 -0.74 -23.27
CA ALA A 139 13.57 -1.63 -22.16
C ALA A 139 12.49 -2.73 -22.12
N ASP A 140 12.91 -3.94 -21.79
CA ASP A 140 11.95 -4.97 -21.42
C ASP A 140 11.15 -4.48 -20.20
N ALA A 141 9.84 -4.40 -20.35
CA ALA A 141 8.96 -4.04 -19.26
C ALA A 141 9.15 -5.11 -18.17
N LEU A 142 9.65 -4.70 -17.01
CA LEU A 142 9.76 -5.57 -15.87
C LEU A 142 8.34 -5.88 -15.39
N ALA A 143 8.02 -7.15 -15.22
CA ALA A 143 6.73 -7.59 -14.73
C ALA A 143 6.89 -8.34 -13.41
N PHE A 144 5.94 -8.17 -12.48
CA PHE A 144 5.83 -9.00 -11.28
C PHE A 144 4.37 -9.41 -11.06
N PHE A 145 4.16 -10.43 -10.25
CA PHE A 145 2.83 -10.89 -9.90
C PHE A 145 2.43 -10.42 -8.51
N ASP A 146 1.21 -9.92 -8.41
CA ASP A 146 0.56 -9.54 -7.17
C ASP A 146 -0.64 -10.46 -6.93
N ALA A 147 -0.80 -10.92 -5.70
CA ALA A 147 -1.87 -11.80 -5.31
C ALA A 147 -2.87 -11.08 -4.39
N ILE A 148 -4.14 -11.40 -4.54
CA ILE A 148 -5.25 -10.83 -3.78
C ILE A 148 -5.72 -11.81 -2.73
N ALA A 149 -6.04 -11.30 -1.52
CA ALA A 149 -6.62 -12.08 -0.44
C ALA A 149 -8.16 -12.14 -0.53
N PRO A 150 -8.79 -13.23 -0.05
CA PRO A 150 -10.24 -13.37 0.02
C PRO A 150 -10.90 -12.39 1.01
N ILE A 151 -12.18 -12.11 0.75
CA ILE A 151 -13.08 -11.36 1.64
C ILE A 151 -14.24 -12.27 2.02
N ILE A 152 -14.58 -12.30 3.31
CA ILE A 152 -15.58 -13.19 3.91
C ILE A 152 -16.73 -12.36 4.49
N HIS A 153 -17.98 -12.85 4.39
CA HIS A 153 -19.14 -12.30 5.06
C HIS A 153 -19.08 -12.60 6.57
N PHE A 154 -19.31 -11.57 7.39
CA PHE A 154 -19.22 -11.66 8.86
C PHE A 154 -20.17 -12.71 9.46
N ASP A 155 -21.41 -12.76 8.99
CA ASP A 155 -22.46 -13.65 9.47
C ASP A 155 -22.18 -15.14 9.20
N SER A 156 -21.21 -15.45 8.32
CA SER A 156 -20.73 -16.80 8.06
C SER A 156 -19.56 -17.24 8.94
N ILE A 157 -19.07 -16.36 9.84
CA ILE A 157 -17.95 -16.63 10.76
C ILE A 157 -18.51 -17.15 12.08
N ASN A 158 -17.99 -18.29 12.55
CA ASN A 158 -18.38 -18.85 13.83
C ASN A 158 -17.68 -18.14 14.99
N MET A 159 -18.38 -17.21 15.61
CA MET A 159 -17.86 -16.42 16.75
C MET A 159 -17.81 -17.19 18.09
N ASP A 160 -18.34 -18.42 18.17
CA ASP A 160 -18.11 -19.32 19.31
C ASP A 160 -16.69 -19.90 19.33
N VAL A 161 -16.01 -19.87 18.19
CA VAL A 161 -14.62 -20.31 18.02
C VAL A 161 -13.68 -19.11 17.90
N CYS A 162 -14.09 -18.09 17.13
CA CYS A 162 -13.33 -16.88 16.86
C CYS A 162 -13.58 -15.80 17.91
N TRP A 163 -12.65 -14.85 18.03
CA TRP A 163 -12.80 -13.72 18.97
C TRP A 163 -12.21 -12.43 18.41
N PHE A 164 -12.70 -11.30 18.90
CA PHE A 164 -12.17 -9.99 18.59
C PHE A 164 -10.97 -9.63 19.48
N GLN A 165 -9.83 -9.31 18.87
CA GLN A 165 -8.66 -8.75 19.57
C GLN A 165 -7.67 -8.18 18.55
N SER A 166 -7.14 -7.00 18.80
CA SER A 166 -5.94 -6.49 18.12
C SER A 166 -4.68 -7.05 18.78
N ARG A 167 -3.66 -7.31 17.99
CA ARG A 167 -2.40 -7.88 18.49
C ARG A 167 -1.73 -6.95 19.51
N TYR A 168 -1.44 -7.49 20.72
CA TYR A 168 -0.95 -6.74 21.89
C TYR A 168 -1.95 -5.67 22.37
N ASP A 169 -3.24 -5.86 22.13
CA ASP A 169 -4.32 -4.95 22.49
C ASP A 169 -4.09 -3.51 22.00
N LYS A 170 -3.37 -3.37 20.87
CA LYS A 170 -3.08 -2.05 20.29
C LYS A 170 -4.35 -1.38 19.83
N VAL A 171 -4.53 -0.16 20.31
CA VAL A 171 -5.55 0.77 19.83
C VAL A 171 -4.89 1.68 18.78
N GLY A 172 -5.52 1.85 17.66
CA GLY A 172 -5.09 2.73 16.58
C GLY A 172 -6.20 3.69 16.15
N PRO A 173 -6.02 4.45 15.09
CA PRO A 173 -7.03 5.37 14.59
C PRO A 173 -8.38 4.68 14.37
N GLY A 174 -9.45 5.19 14.97
CA GLY A 174 -10.79 4.60 14.90
C GLY A 174 -10.95 3.22 15.56
N GLY A 175 -9.92 2.68 16.20
CA GLY A 175 -9.90 1.33 16.78
C GLY A 175 -10.18 1.27 18.28
N THR A 176 -10.46 0.08 18.79
CA THR A 176 -10.80 -0.20 20.19
C THR A 176 -9.83 -1.17 20.87
N GLY A 177 -8.82 -1.69 20.15
CA GLY A 177 -7.99 -2.81 20.58
C GLY A 177 -8.63 -4.18 20.35
N LYS A 178 -9.85 -4.22 19.81
CA LYS A 178 -10.60 -5.43 19.44
C LYS A 178 -11.01 -5.41 17.95
N ASP A 179 -10.07 -5.04 17.09
CA ASP A 179 -10.39 -4.66 15.72
C ASP A 179 -10.19 -5.79 14.69
N TYR A 180 -9.63 -6.93 15.13
CA TYR A 180 -9.44 -8.11 14.27
C TYR A 180 -10.21 -9.30 14.84
N ILE A 181 -10.83 -10.09 13.95
CA ILE A 181 -11.32 -11.41 14.29
C ILE A 181 -10.16 -12.39 14.18
N ASN A 182 -10.00 -13.24 15.20
CA ASN A 182 -8.91 -14.20 15.30
C ASN A 182 -9.47 -15.62 15.28
N CYS A 183 -9.01 -16.44 14.32
CA CYS A 183 -9.38 -17.84 14.16
C CYS A 183 -8.21 -18.70 14.66
N PRO A 184 -8.35 -19.44 15.79
CA PRO A 184 -7.25 -20.21 16.36
C PRO A 184 -7.09 -21.55 15.63
N MET A 185 -5.86 -22.04 15.58
CA MET A 185 -5.55 -23.40 15.14
C MET A 185 -4.66 -24.08 16.16
N ASP A 186 -4.91 -25.34 16.45
CA ASP A 186 -3.96 -26.22 17.11
C ASP A 186 -2.88 -26.71 16.11
N LYS A 187 -1.98 -27.56 16.58
CA LYS A 187 -0.86 -28.03 15.76
C LYS A 187 -1.31 -28.93 14.62
N GLU A 188 -2.23 -29.87 14.88
CA GLU A 188 -2.72 -30.83 13.88
C GLU A 188 -3.50 -30.11 12.79
N GLN A 189 -4.38 -29.19 13.16
CA GLN A 189 -5.14 -28.34 12.23
C GLN A 189 -4.22 -27.50 11.35
N TYR A 190 -3.19 -26.90 11.95
CA TYR A 190 -2.20 -26.10 11.22
C TYR A 190 -1.40 -26.95 10.22
N GLU A 191 -0.90 -28.11 10.64
CA GLU A 191 -0.12 -28.99 9.76
C GLU A 191 -0.97 -29.53 8.59
N ALA A 192 -2.22 -29.92 8.86
CA ALA A 192 -3.17 -30.32 7.81
C ALA A 192 -3.48 -29.17 6.85
N PHE A 193 -3.67 -27.96 7.36
CA PHE A 193 -3.90 -26.76 6.55
C PHE A 193 -2.71 -26.43 5.66
N VAL A 194 -1.48 -26.45 6.19
CA VAL A 194 -0.25 -26.17 5.42
C VAL A 194 -0.07 -27.23 4.32
N ALA A 195 -0.31 -28.51 4.61
CA ALA A 195 -0.27 -29.58 3.61
C ALA A 195 -1.28 -29.32 2.48
N ALA A 196 -2.52 -28.99 2.82
CA ALA A 196 -3.55 -28.69 1.86
C ALA A 196 -3.22 -27.47 0.98
N LEU A 197 -2.59 -26.43 1.55
CA LEU A 197 -2.10 -25.26 0.78
C LEU A 197 -1.04 -25.66 -0.26
N VAL A 198 -0.10 -26.53 0.15
CA VAL A 198 0.99 -26.97 -0.73
C VAL A 198 0.46 -27.90 -1.84
N GLU A 199 -0.50 -28.75 -1.54
CA GLU A 199 -1.09 -29.71 -2.49
C GLU A 199 -2.21 -29.12 -3.35
N GLY A 200 -2.81 -27.99 -2.93
CA GLY A 200 -3.96 -27.37 -3.60
C GLY A 200 -3.68 -26.99 -5.05
N ASP A 201 -4.72 -27.10 -5.90
CA ASP A 201 -4.62 -26.69 -7.30
C ASP A 201 -4.30 -25.21 -7.43
N LYS A 202 -3.23 -24.92 -8.14
CA LYS A 202 -2.72 -23.55 -8.35
C LYS A 202 -2.93 -23.12 -9.79
N THR A 203 -2.96 -21.80 -10.00
CA THR A 203 -2.87 -21.23 -11.34
C THR A 203 -1.43 -21.36 -11.81
N ASP A 204 -1.23 -22.08 -12.91
CA ASP A 204 0.08 -22.26 -13.52
C ASP A 204 0.50 -21.00 -14.28
N PHE A 205 1.77 -20.62 -14.13
CA PHE A 205 2.39 -19.66 -15.03
C PHE A 205 2.66 -20.33 -16.38
N LYS A 206 2.52 -19.57 -17.46
CA LYS A 206 3.02 -20.02 -18.75
C LYS A 206 4.55 -20.08 -18.68
N GLU A 207 5.18 -21.07 -19.35
CA GLU A 207 6.62 -21.38 -19.26
C GLU A 207 7.59 -20.18 -19.47
N TRP A 208 7.12 -19.10 -20.11
CA TRP A 208 7.88 -17.88 -20.35
C TRP A 208 7.72 -16.81 -19.24
N GLU A 209 6.96 -17.08 -18.19
CA GLU A 209 6.68 -16.15 -17.09
C GLU A 209 7.60 -16.42 -15.88
N GLY A 210 8.90 -16.50 -16.08
CA GLY A 210 9.92 -16.60 -14.99
C GLY A 210 10.01 -15.35 -14.10
N THR A 211 8.89 -14.70 -13.84
CA THR A 211 8.81 -13.40 -13.18
C THR A 211 8.69 -13.59 -11.67
N PRO A 212 9.51 -12.92 -10.85
CA PRO A 212 9.47 -13.04 -9.40
C PRO A 212 8.21 -12.44 -8.81
N TYR A 213 7.72 -13.03 -7.69
CA TYR A 213 6.72 -12.39 -6.86
C TYR A 213 7.31 -11.22 -6.10
N PHE A 214 6.49 -10.21 -5.83
CA PHE A 214 6.82 -9.19 -4.85
C PHE A 214 6.71 -9.77 -3.43
N ASP A 215 7.75 -9.59 -2.61
CA ASP A 215 7.80 -10.18 -1.25
C ASP A 215 6.64 -9.73 -0.34
N GLY A 216 6.10 -8.53 -0.53
CA GLY A 216 4.98 -7.99 0.24
C GLY A 216 3.62 -8.60 -0.11
N CYS A 217 3.48 -9.22 -1.30
CA CYS A 217 2.25 -9.83 -1.81
C CYS A 217 2.46 -11.30 -2.19
N LEU A 218 3.41 -11.95 -1.54
CA LEU A 218 3.73 -13.36 -1.78
C LEU A 218 2.52 -14.25 -1.47
N PRO A 219 2.09 -15.12 -2.40
CA PRO A 219 0.99 -16.04 -2.15
C PRO A 219 1.24 -16.93 -0.93
N ILE A 220 0.20 -17.19 -0.14
CA ILE A 220 0.32 -17.92 1.13
C ILE A 220 0.84 -19.35 0.92
N GLU A 221 0.45 -20.02 -0.16
CA GLU A 221 0.96 -21.34 -0.52
C GLU A 221 2.44 -21.32 -0.90
N VAL A 222 2.93 -20.25 -1.52
CA VAL A 222 4.36 -20.08 -1.82
C VAL A 222 5.16 -19.84 -0.53
N MET A 223 4.58 -19.12 0.44
CA MET A 223 5.18 -19.02 1.77
C MET A 223 5.19 -20.38 2.49
N ALA A 224 4.12 -21.19 2.36
CA ALA A 224 4.04 -22.52 2.93
C ALA A 224 5.10 -23.47 2.36
N GLU A 225 5.39 -23.39 1.07
CA GLU A 225 6.43 -24.16 0.37
C GLU A 225 7.85 -23.88 0.89
N ARG A 226 8.09 -22.69 1.47
CA ARG A 226 9.40 -22.33 2.07
C ARG A 226 9.72 -23.10 3.36
N GLY A 227 8.73 -23.75 3.95
CA GLY A 227 8.87 -24.60 5.12
C GLY A 227 7.63 -24.63 6.02
N PRO A 228 7.41 -25.73 6.77
CA PRO A 228 6.17 -25.95 7.52
C PRO A 228 5.89 -24.91 8.60
N GLU A 229 6.91 -24.26 9.16
CA GLU A 229 6.75 -23.25 10.20
C GLU A 229 6.67 -21.80 9.65
N THR A 230 6.85 -21.58 8.34
CA THR A 230 6.94 -20.25 7.76
C THR A 230 5.71 -19.41 8.05
N LEU A 231 4.51 -19.95 7.87
CA LEU A 231 3.26 -19.22 8.09
C LEU A 231 3.06 -18.86 9.57
N ARG A 232 3.45 -19.73 10.49
CA ARG A 232 3.35 -19.53 11.93
C ARG A 232 4.31 -18.43 12.44
N HIS A 233 5.40 -18.18 11.75
CA HIS A 233 6.32 -17.07 12.02
C HIS A 233 5.99 -15.80 11.19
N GLY A 234 5.08 -15.92 10.24
CA GLY A 234 4.60 -14.87 9.33
C GLY A 234 3.14 -14.47 9.59
N PRO A 235 2.25 -14.62 8.59
CA PRO A 235 0.87 -14.12 8.65
C PRO A 235 0.02 -14.82 9.72
N MET A 236 0.30 -16.07 10.07
CA MET A 236 -0.45 -16.84 11.06
C MET A 236 0.18 -16.84 12.46
N LYS A 237 1.01 -15.88 12.76
CA LYS A 237 1.73 -15.78 14.04
C LYS A 237 0.75 -15.65 15.23
N PRO A 238 0.87 -16.47 16.30
CA PRO A 238 -0.06 -16.39 17.45
C PRO A 238 0.35 -15.35 18.52
N MET A 239 1.54 -14.78 18.43
CA MET A 239 2.10 -13.88 19.46
C MET A 239 1.26 -12.61 19.65
N GLY A 240 1.06 -12.21 20.92
CA GLY A 240 0.29 -11.01 21.29
C GLY A 240 -1.22 -11.18 21.19
N LEU A 241 -1.70 -12.43 21.13
CA LEU A 241 -3.12 -12.79 21.11
C LEU A 241 -3.42 -13.79 22.24
N THR A 242 -4.58 -13.64 22.86
CA THR A 242 -5.08 -14.53 23.91
C THR A 242 -6.48 -14.97 23.52
N ASN A 243 -6.70 -16.29 23.35
CA ASN A 243 -8.02 -16.81 23.01
C ASN A 243 -9.03 -16.51 24.12
N ALA A 244 -10.04 -15.70 23.83
CA ALA A 244 -11.07 -15.31 24.79
C ALA A 244 -11.91 -16.50 25.29
N HIS A 245 -12.09 -17.53 24.48
CA HIS A 245 -12.86 -18.75 24.83
C HIS A 245 -12.03 -19.75 25.63
N ASN A 246 -10.68 -19.72 25.50
CA ASN A 246 -9.78 -20.59 26.25
C ASN A 246 -8.45 -19.86 26.57
N PRO A 247 -8.43 -18.96 27.57
CA PRO A 247 -7.27 -18.11 27.86
C PRO A 247 -6.03 -18.88 28.34
N THR A 248 -6.20 -20.09 28.83
CA THR A 248 -5.12 -20.93 29.35
C THR A 248 -4.36 -21.70 28.27
N VAL A 249 -4.96 -21.87 27.10
CA VAL A 249 -4.37 -22.59 25.96
C VAL A 249 -3.91 -21.60 24.88
N LYS A 250 -2.62 -21.61 24.61
CA LYS A 250 -2.06 -20.82 23.51
C LYS A 250 -2.38 -21.52 22.20
N ALA A 251 -2.99 -20.78 21.24
CA ALA A 251 -3.13 -21.28 19.89
C ALA A 251 -1.76 -21.53 19.27
N TYR A 252 -1.63 -22.58 18.48
CA TYR A 252 -0.40 -22.88 17.74
C TYR A 252 -0.18 -21.88 16.59
N ALA A 253 -1.26 -21.56 15.88
CA ALA A 253 -1.30 -20.51 14.86
C ALA A 253 -2.63 -19.74 14.94
N VAL A 254 -2.71 -18.55 14.38
CA VAL A 254 -3.94 -17.73 14.34
C VAL A 254 -4.07 -17.06 12.98
N VAL A 255 -5.22 -17.24 12.35
CA VAL A 255 -5.61 -16.47 11.16
C VAL A 255 -6.33 -15.20 11.62
N GLN A 256 -5.94 -14.04 11.08
CA GLN A 256 -6.57 -12.77 11.39
C GLN A 256 -7.43 -12.28 10.24
N LEU A 257 -8.63 -11.83 10.56
CA LEU A 257 -9.54 -11.18 9.62
C LEU A 257 -9.67 -9.71 10.02
N ARG A 258 -9.57 -8.81 9.04
CA ARG A 258 -9.69 -7.37 9.23
C ARG A 258 -10.97 -6.87 8.61
N GLN A 259 -11.65 -5.95 9.30
CA GLN A 259 -12.85 -5.29 8.76
C GLN A 259 -12.54 -4.62 7.41
N ASP A 260 -13.41 -4.84 6.41
CA ASP A 260 -13.22 -4.38 5.03
C ASP A 260 -14.19 -3.27 4.62
N ASN A 261 -15.26 -3.06 5.37
CA ASN A 261 -16.24 -2.00 5.14
C ASN A 261 -16.73 -1.36 6.46
N ALA A 262 -17.30 -0.16 6.39
CA ALA A 262 -17.78 0.58 7.56
C ALA A 262 -18.91 -0.14 8.32
N LEU A 263 -19.74 -0.92 7.62
CA LEU A 263 -20.84 -1.67 8.21
C LEU A 263 -20.38 -2.86 9.07
N GLY A 264 -19.11 -3.28 8.98
CA GLY A 264 -18.60 -4.46 9.69
C GLY A 264 -19.17 -5.78 9.18
N THR A 265 -19.70 -5.82 7.97
CA THR A 265 -20.31 -7.01 7.36
C THR A 265 -19.34 -7.84 6.52
N LEU A 266 -18.19 -7.26 6.16
CA LEU A 266 -17.17 -7.89 5.33
C LEU A 266 -15.80 -7.86 6.02
N TYR A 267 -15.07 -8.97 5.92
CA TYR A 267 -13.74 -9.13 6.54
C TYR A 267 -12.72 -9.71 5.57
N ASN A 268 -11.57 -9.05 5.44
CA ASN A 268 -10.45 -9.47 4.61
C ASN A 268 -9.53 -10.43 5.37
N MET A 269 -9.12 -11.54 4.75
CA MET A 269 -8.16 -12.49 5.32
C MET A 269 -6.75 -11.91 5.24
N VAL A 270 -6.18 -11.52 6.38
CA VAL A 270 -4.89 -10.81 6.45
C VAL A 270 -3.72 -11.73 6.10
N GLY A 271 -2.97 -11.40 5.05
CA GLY A 271 -1.81 -12.18 4.61
C GLY A 271 -2.15 -13.45 3.84
N PHE A 272 -3.39 -13.59 3.37
CA PHE A 272 -3.89 -14.74 2.62
C PHE A 272 -4.03 -14.47 1.11
N GLN A 273 -3.15 -13.66 0.57
CA GLN A 273 -3.00 -13.54 -0.89
C GLN A 273 -2.73 -14.94 -1.47
N THR A 274 -3.36 -15.29 -2.58
CA THR A 274 -3.27 -16.65 -3.09
C THR A 274 -3.34 -16.74 -4.62
N LYS A 275 -2.65 -17.74 -5.18
CA LYS A 275 -2.76 -18.19 -6.57
C LYS A 275 -3.55 -19.51 -6.70
N LEU A 276 -4.11 -20.03 -5.62
CA LEU A 276 -4.96 -21.19 -5.66
C LEU A 276 -6.15 -20.97 -6.60
N LYS A 277 -6.57 -22.01 -7.31
CA LYS A 277 -7.82 -22.00 -8.07
C LYS A 277 -9.02 -21.88 -7.13
N TYR A 278 -10.12 -21.28 -7.59
CA TYR A 278 -11.29 -20.96 -6.75
C TYR A 278 -11.86 -22.15 -5.98
N GLY A 279 -11.90 -23.33 -6.59
CA GLY A 279 -12.36 -24.56 -5.91
C GLY A 279 -11.46 -24.94 -4.73
N SER A 280 -10.14 -24.91 -4.92
CA SER A 280 -9.16 -25.17 -3.86
C SER A 280 -9.21 -24.15 -2.76
N GLN A 281 -9.34 -22.84 -3.09
CA GLN A 281 -9.48 -21.78 -2.08
C GLN A 281 -10.67 -22.07 -1.14
N THR A 282 -11.85 -22.34 -1.71
CA THR A 282 -13.06 -22.58 -0.93
C THR A 282 -12.89 -23.81 -0.01
N GLY A 283 -12.33 -24.90 -0.51
CA GLY A 283 -12.12 -26.12 0.29
C GLY A 283 -11.08 -25.91 1.40
N ILE A 284 -9.94 -25.34 1.06
CA ILE A 284 -8.81 -25.21 1.98
C ILE A 284 -9.09 -24.16 3.07
N PHE A 285 -9.63 -22.99 2.72
CA PHE A 285 -9.88 -21.94 3.71
C PHE A 285 -11.01 -22.29 4.68
N LYS A 286 -11.93 -23.17 4.31
CA LYS A 286 -12.94 -23.74 5.22
C LYS A 286 -12.39 -24.77 6.22
N MET A 287 -11.13 -25.19 6.09
CA MET A 287 -10.45 -26.00 7.10
C MET A 287 -10.05 -25.18 8.34
N ILE A 288 -10.08 -23.85 8.24
CA ILE A 288 -9.72 -22.94 9.34
C ILE A 288 -10.85 -22.96 10.36
N PRO A 289 -10.56 -23.26 11.66
CA PRO A 289 -11.58 -23.26 12.71
C PRO A 289 -12.31 -21.91 12.80
N GLY A 290 -13.63 -21.99 12.78
CA GLY A 290 -14.51 -20.82 12.74
C GLY A 290 -14.86 -20.35 11.33
N LEU A 291 -14.26 -20.92 10.27
CA LEU A 291 -14.55 -20.61 8.86
C LEU A 291 -15.16 -21.80 8.09
N GLU A 292 -15.61 -22.84 8.78
CA GLU A 292 -16.15 -24.06 8.17
C GLU A 292 -17.33 -23.77 7.23
N ASN A 293 -18.13 -22.77 7.59
CA ASN A 293 -19.29 -22.32 6.82
C ASN A 293 -19.05 -20.98 6.10
N ALA A 294 -17.79 -20.55 5.98
CA ALA A 294 -17.47 -19.22 5.41
C ALA A 294 -18.07 -19.03 4.01
N GLU A 295 -18.73 -17.89 3.83
CA GLU A 295 -19.22 -17.38 2.55
C GLU A 295 -18.27 -16.29 2.07
N PHE A 296 -17.70 -16.49 0.88
CA PHE A 296 -16.72 -15.57 0.31
C PHE A 296 -17.43 -14.52 -0.56
N ALA A 297 -17.39 -13.27 -0.12
CA ALA A 297 -17.82 -12.13 -0.94
C ALA A 297 -16.90 -11.95 -2.15
N ARG A 298 -15.62 -12.30 -1.98
CA ARG A 298 -14.62 -12.33 -3.04
C ARG A 298 -13.57 -13.42 -2.73
N LEU A 299 -13.20 -14.18 -3.74
CA LEU A 299 -12.05 -15.07 -3.69
C LEU A 299 -10.76 -14.33 -4.07
N GLY A 300 -9.63 -14.88 -3.65
CA GLY A 300 -8.32 -14.39 -4.03
C GLY A 300 -8.00 -14.65 -5.50
N GLY A 301 -6.99 -14.00 -6.01
CA GLY A 301 -6.56 -14.14 -7.40
C GLY A 301 -5.16 -13.60 -7.62
N LEU A 302 -4.63 -13.85 -8.81
CA LEU A 302 -3.31 -13.42 -9.22
C LEU A 302 -3.43 -12.41 -10.36
N HIS A 303 -2.69 -11.31 -10.27
CA HIS A 303 -2.61 -10.30 -11.32
C HIS A 303 -1.15 -10.08 -11.72
N ARG A 304 -0.93 -9.89 -13.01
CA ARG A 304 0.36 -9.46 -13.54
C ARG A 304 0.44 -7.95 -13.49
N ASN A 305 1.45 -7.44 -12.81
CA ASN A 305 1.75 -6.01 -12.70
C ASN A 305 2.93 -5.65 -13.61
N THR A 306 2.86 -4.47 -14.23
CA THR A 306 3.93 -3.93 -15.08
C THR A 306 4.55 -2.72 -14.39
N TYR A 307 5.88 -2.61 -14.37
CA TYR A 307 6.60 -1.44 -13.91
C TYR A 307 7.83 -1.14 -14.78
N LEU A 308 8.31 0.10 -14.69
CA LEU A 308 9.46 0.59 -15.43
C LEU A 308 10.77 0.34 -14.66
N ASN A 309 11.87 0.18 -15.37
CA ASN A 309 13.20 0.32 -14.79
C ASN A 309 13.49 1.83 -14.56
N SER A 310 12.76 2.41 -13.61
CA SER A 310 12.72 3.84 -13.38
C SER A 310 14.07 4.50 -13.07
N PRO A 311 15.01 3.87 -12.31
CA PRO A 311 16.34 4.45 -12.10
C PRO A 311 17.11 4.75 -13.40
N VAL A 312 16.89 3.93 -14.42
CA VAL A 312 17.51 4.14 -15.74
C VAL A 312 16.73 5.15 -16.55
N LEU A 313 15.40 5.08 -16.51
CA LEU A 313 14.50 5.77 -17.45
C LEU A 313 14.07 7.16 -16.99
N LEU A 314 13.92 7.39 -15.67
CA LEU A 314 13.36 8.63 -15.12
C LEU A 314 14.43 9.54 -14.51
N ASP A 315 14.19 10.84 -14.59
CA ASP A 315 14.96 11.84 -13.84
C ASP A 315 14.41 12.01 -12.40
N GLY A 316 15.08 12.85 -11.60
CA GLY A 316 14.69 13.14 -10.21
C GLY A 316 13.34 13.85 -10.04
N THR A 317 12.68 14.25 -11.14
CA THR A 317 11.33 14.83 -11.17
C THR A 317 10.30 13.93 -11.86
N LEU A 318 10.64 12.64 -12.02
CA LEU A 318 9.81 11.61 -12.64
C LEU A 318 9.54 11.79 -14.14
N ARG A 319 10.32 12.64 -14.84
CA ARG A 319 10.25 12.77 -16.30
C ARG A 319 10.98 11.61 -16.97
N LEU A 320 10.45 11.17 -18.09
CA LEU A 320 11.16 10.27 -18.97
C LEU A 320 12.35 11.00 -19.61
N LYS A 321 13.57 10.52 -19.37
CA LYS A 321 14.83 11.15 -19.88
C LYS A 321 14.85 11.33 -21.38
N SER A 322 14.19 10.44 -22.15
CA SER A 322 14.07 10.53 -23.59
C SER A 322 12.92 11.43 -24.09
N ARG A 323 12.02 11.89 -23.17
CA ARG A 323 10.88 12.75 -23.51
C ARG A 323 10.46 13.57 -22.30
N GLU A 324 10.96 14.81 -22.21
CA GLU A 324 10.77 15.68 -21.04
C GLU A 324 9.33 16.08 -20.76
N THR A 325 8.45 16.05 -21.78
CA THR A 325 7.02 16.34 -21.62
C THR A 325 6.22 15.20 -20.98
N LEU A 326 6.84 14.03 -20.80
CA LEU A 326 6.18 12.83 -20.27
C LEU A 326 6.72 12.47 -18.89
N ARG A 327 5.83 12.35 -17.91
CA ARG A 327 6.11 11.84 -16.56
C ARG A 327 5.39 10.53 -16.30
N PHE A 328 5.94 9.76 -15.37
CA PHE A 328 5.31 8.58 -14.84
C PHE A 328 5.08 8.74 -13.34
N ALA A 329 3.98 8.15 -12.84
CA ALA A 329 3.64 8.23 -11.42
C ALA A 329 2.92 6.96 -10.93
N GLY A 330 3.00 6.73 -9.62
CA GLY A 330 2.37 5.58 -8.98
C GLY A 330 3.13 4.27 -9.22
N GLN A 331 2.44 3.15 -9.07
CA GLN A 331 3.06 1.82 -9.03
C GLN A 331 3.84 1.46 -10.30
N VAL A 332 3.46 2.00 -11.46
CA VAL A 332 4.21 1.82 -12.72
C VAL A 332 5.66 2.29 -12.62
N THR A 333 6.00 3.16 -11.67
CA THR A 333 7.37 3.63 -11.43
C THR A 333 8.20 2.68 -10.56
N GLY A 334 7.66 1.54 -10.12
CA GLY A 334 8.36 0.60 -9.25
C GLY A 334 8.35 0.98 -7.77
N CYS A 335 7.44 1.85 -7.32
CA CYS A 335 7.04 1.91 -5.92
C CYS A 335 5.94 0.89 -5.66
N GLU A 336 5.90 0.31 -4.46
CA GLU A 336 4.92 -0.71 -4.12
C GLU A 336 4.00 -0.23 -3.00
N GLY A 337 2.69 -0.40 -3.20
CA GLY A 337 1.63 -0.05 -2.25
C GLY A 337 0.84 1.20 -2.62
N TYR A 338 -0.40 1.27 -2.12
CA TYR A 338 -1.33 2.39 -2.40
C TYR A 338 -0.79 3.73 -1.90
N VAL A 339 -0.15 3.73 -0.71
CA VAL A 339 0.40 4.94 -0.09
C VAL A 339 1.55 5.47 -0.92
N GLU A 340 2.50 4.61 -1.27
CA GLU A 340 3.66 4.95 -2.08
C GLU A 340 3.24 5.43 -3.46
N SER A 341 2.29 4.74 -4.10
CA SER A 341 1.74 5.14 -5.40
C SER A 341 1.09 6.51 -5.34
N SER A 342 0.33 6.78 -4.27
CA SER A 342 -0.31 8.07 -4.05
C SER A 342 0.71 9.18 -3.76
N ALA A 343 1.76 8.87 -2.99
CA ALA A 343 2.85 9.81 -2.67
C ALA A 343 3.62 10.21 -3.93
N ILE A 344 3.98 9.23 -4.78
CA ILE A 344 4.66 9.52 -6.06
C ILE A 344 3.74 10.27 -7.02
N GLY A 345 2.43 9.95 -7.04
CA GLY A 345 1.43 10.72 -7.79
C GLY A 345 1.32 12.16 -7.31
N LEU A 346 1.37 12.40 -6.00
CA LEU A 346 1.40 13.72 -5.39
C LEU A 346 2.64 14.52 -5.83
N LEU A 347 3.83 13.90 -5.75
CA LEU A 347 5.09 14.52 -6.19
C LEU A 347 5.07 14.87 -7.68
N ALA A 348 4.63 13.95 -8.54
CA ALA A 348 4.49 14.19 -9.99
C ALA A 348 3.56 15.38 -10.26
N GLY A 349 2.43 15.46 -9.54
CA GLY A 349 1.51 16.60 -9.62
C GLY A 349 2.16 17.93 -9.20
N ARG A 350 2.91 17.94 -8.08
CA ARG A 350 3.61 19.13 -7.60
C ARG A 350 4.72 19.60 -8.55
N PHE A 351 5.55 18.69 -9.08
CA PHE A 351 6.57 19.00 -10.06
C PHE A 351 5.97 19.58 -11.34
N THR A 352 4.89 18.99 -11.82
CA THR A 352 4.20 19.46 -13.02
C THR A 352 3.55 20.82 -12.79
N ALA A 353 2.92 21.05 -11.64
CA ALA A 353 2.31 22.33 -11.29
C ALA A 353 3.37 23.45 -11.24
N ALA A 354 4.49 23.23 -10.55
CA ALA A 354 5.57 24.19 -10.47
C ALA A 354 6.10 24.56 -11.87
N GLU A 355 6.33 23.55 -12.73
CA GLU A 355 6.76 23.78 -14.10
C GLU A 355 5.77 24.62 -14.91
N LYS A 356 4.46 24.29 -14.85
CA LYS A 356 3.41 25.05 -15.56
C LYS A 356 3.27 26.49 -15.07
N LEU A 357 3.61 26.75 -13.82
CA LEU A 357 3.60 28.09 -13.21
C LEU A 357 4.93 28.83 -13.34
N GLY A 358 5.91 28.26 -14.06
CA GLY A 358 7.25 28.86 -14.19
C GLY A 358 8.06 28.91 -12.88
N GLN A 359 7.71 28.04 -11.93
CA GLN A 359 8.38 27.91 -10.63
C GLN A 359 9.38 26.76 -10.65
N THR A 360 10.43 26.85 -9.84
CA THR A 360 11.37 25.75 -9.61
C THR A 360 11.01 25.05 -8.31
N LEU A 361 10.67 23.76 -8.38
CA LEU A 361 10.46 22.92 -7.21
C LEU A 361 11.61 21.91 -7.12
N THR A 362 12.42 22.02 -6.07
CA THR A 362 13.44 21.02 -5.78
C THR A 362 12.78 19.73 -5.27
N PRO A 363 13.32 18.53 -5.60
CA PRO A 363 12.88 17.31 -5.00
C PRO A 363 12.95 17.34 -3.45
N PRO A 364 12.06 16.61 -2.76
CA PRO A 364 12.12 16.53 -1.30
C PRO A 364 13.45 15.92 -0.83
N PRO A 365 14.00 16.39 0.31
CA PRO A 365 15.24 15.86 0.86
C PRO A 365 15.19 14.34 1.05
N GLY A 366 16.27 13.62 0.78
CA GLY A 366 16.36 12.16 0.98
C GLY A 366 16.18 11.71 2.43
N THR A 367 16.17 12.65 3.37
CA THR A 367 15.87 12.43 4.79
C THR A 367 14.38 12.29 5.09
N THR A 368 13.51 12.74 4.16
CA THR A 368 12.05 12.60 4.23
C THR A 368 11.61 11.26 3.68
N ALA A 369 10.41 10.77 4.00
CA ALA A 369 9.84 9.57 3.42
C ALA A 369 9.56 9.75 1.91
N PHE A 370 9.08 10.92 1.50
CA PHE A 370 8.96 11.30 0.09
C PHE A 370 10.29 11.19 -0.65
N GLY A 371 11.35 11.83 -0.12
CA GLY A 371 12.64 11.86 -0.77
C GLY A 371 13.35 10.52 -0.77
N ALA A 372 13.22 9.73 0.30
CA ALA A 372 13.75 8.37 0.39
C ALA A 372 13.11 7.44 -0.66
N LEU A 373 11.79 7.52 -0.82
CA LEU A 373 11.05 6.75 -1.83
C LEU A 373 11.39 7.22 -3.25
N LEU A 374 11.39 8.55 -3.49
CA LEU A 374 11.75 9.13 -4.78
C LEU A 374 13.18 8.74 -5.18
N GLY A 375 14.13 8.80 -4.23
CA GLY A 375 15.52 8.39 -4.44
C GLY A 375 15.64 6.92 -4.82
N HIS A 376 14.83 6.04 -4.21
CA HIS A 376 14.79 4.63 -4.60
C HIS A 376 14.38 4.44 -6.07
N ILE A 377 13.29 5.08 -6.50
CA ILE A 377 12.78 4.93 -7.87
C ILE A 377 13.58 5.70 -8.92
N THR A 378 14.32 6.73 -8.58
CA THR A 378 15.11 7.53 -9.55
C THR A 378 16.61 7.25 -9.50
N GLY A 379 17.03 6.27 -8.70
CA GLY A 379 18.43 5.86 -8.61
C GLY A 379 19.31 6.72 -7.70
N GLY A 380 18.73 7.61 -6.88
CA GLY A 380 19.48 8.47 -5.95
C GLY A 380 20.19 7.75 -4.80
N HIS A 381 19.99 6.43 -4.65
CA HIS A 381 20.72 5.55 -3.71
C HIS A 381 21.89 4.82 -4.34
N ILE A 382 22.10 4.96 -5.65
CA ILE A 382 23.22 4.30 -6.35
C ILE A 382 24.45 5.15 -6.06
N VAL A 383 25.36 4.61 -5.27
CA VAL A 383 26.68 5.20 -5.07
C VAL A 383 27.49 5.02 -6.37
N ALA A 384 28.25 6.04 -6.77
CA ALA A 384 28.95 6.11 -8.06
C ALA A 384 29.90 4.94 -8.37
N ASP A 385 30.27 4.12 -7.38
CA ASP A 385 31.17 2.95 -7.52
C ASP A 385 30.41 1.64 -7.84
N ASP A 386 29.06 1.64 -7.82
CA ASP A 386 28.27 0.48 -8.24
C ASP A 386 28.16 0.50 -9.78
N GLU A 387 28.73 -0.48 -10.46
CA GLU A 387 28.60 -0.64 -11.92
C GLU A 387 27.10 -0.68 -12.30
N PRO A 388 26.66 0.16 -13.26
CA PRO A 388 25.30 0.12 -13.76
C PRO A 388 24.99 -1.29 -14.32
N GLY A 389 24.01 -1.97 -13.74
CA GLY A 389 23.57 -3.29 -14.22
C GLY A 389 23.80 -4.48 -13.29
N LYS A 390 24.53 -4.33 -12.17
CA LYS A 390 24.74 -5.43 -11.22
C LYS A 390 23.62 -5.63 -10.19
N ARG A 391 22.75 -4.63 -9.95
CA ARG A 391 21.58 -4.77 -9.08
C ARG A 391 20.31 -4.64 -9.90
N SER A 392 19.48 -5.66 -9.87
CA SER A 392 18.13 -5.57 -10.44
C SER A 392 17.31 -4.59 -9.60
N PHE A 393 16.72 -3.57 -10.24
CA PHE A 393 15.75 -2.70 -9.61
C PHE A 393 14.50 -3.53 -9.23
N GLN A 394 14.08 -3.44 -7.98
CA GLN A 394 12.92 -4.17 -7.46
C GLN A 394 11.90 -3.17 -6.90
N PRO A 395 10.61 -3.35 -7.17
CA PRO A 395 9.56 -2.59 -6.50
C PRO A 395 9.70 -2.70 -4.98
N MET A 396 9.51 -1.58 -4.28
CA MET A 396 9.71 -1.53 -2.85
C MET A 396 8.70 -0.59 -2.15
N ASN A 397 8.29 -1.00 -0.96
CA ASN A 397 7.60 -0.12 -0.03
C ASN A 397 8.57 0.83 0.68
N VAL A 398 8.08 1.97 1.12
CA VAL A 398 8.84 2.86 1.99
C VAL A 398 9.22 2.14 3.28
N ASN A 399 10.49 2.22 3.66
CA ASN A 399 11.03 1.64 4.88
C ASN A 399 12.24 2.44 5.36
N PHE A 400 12.58 2.36 6.65
CA PHE A 400 13.70 3.13 7.21
C PHE A 400 15.09 2.74 6.67
N GLY A 401 15.21 1.65 5.93
CA GLY A 401 16.45 1.30 5.23
C GLY A 401 16.75 2.24 4.05
N LEU A 402 15.73 2.94 3.53
CA LEU A 402 15.89 3.94 2.46
C LEU A 402 16.35 5.31 2.98
N PHE A 403 16.28 5.55 4.30
CA PHE A 403 16.62 6.85 4.87
C PHE A 403 18.12 6.92 5.19
N PRO A 404 18.77 8.08 4.97
CA PRO A 404 20.12 8.29 5.42
C PRO A 404 20.26 8.08 6.94
N PRO A 405 21.41 7.63 7.43
CA PRO A 405 21.65 7.45 8.85
C PRO A 405 21.35 8.71 9.69
N VAL A 406 21.01 8.51 10.95
CA VAL A 406 20.74 9.58 11.92
C VAL A 406 21.52 9.31 13.20
N ASP A 407 22.02 10.36 13.82
CA ASP A 407 22.57 10.30 15.17
C ASP A 407 21.42 10.15 16.18
N VAL A 408 21.50 9.12 17.00
CA VAL A 408 20.49 8.84 18.01
C VAL A 408 20.86 9.60 19.29
N PRO A 409 20.00 10.49 19.80
CA PRO A 409 20.23 11.18 21.06
C PRO A 409 20.43 10.16 22.19
N LYS A 410 21.51 10.33 22.93
CA LYS A 410 21.80 9.48 24.09
C LYS A 410 21.22 10.15 25.33
N PRO A 411 20.31 9.50 26.07
CA PRO A 411 19.91 10.00 27.39
C PRO A 411 21.16 10.12 28.28
N GLU A 412 21.22 11.19 29.10
CA GLU A 412 22.36 11.42 29.98
C GLU A 412 22.67 10.16 30.81
N GLY A 413 23.92 9.66 30.72
CA GLY A 413 24.42 8.54 31.52
C GLY A 413 23.95 7.13 31.12
N LYS A 414 23.09 6.97 30.09
CA LYS A 414 22.54 5.65 29.72
C LYS A 414 22.94 5.24 28.30
N ARG A 415 23.56 4.05 28.17
CA ARG A 415 23.79 3.43 26.85
C ARG A 415 22.55 2.64 26.43
N LEU A 416 21.83 3.08 25.38
CA LEU A 416 20.72 2.35 24.79
C LEU A 416 21.17 1.01 24.20
N ARG A 417 20.40 -0.08 24.43
CA ARG A 417 20.70 -1.43 23.95
C ARG A 417 19.44 -2.09 23.38
N GLY A 418 19.62 -3.05 22.47
CA GLY A 418 18.57 -3.91 21.95
C GLY A 418 17.37 -3.11 21.40
N LYS A 419 16.18 -3.47 21.88
CA LYS A 419 14.90 -2.87 21.44
C LYS A 419 14.80 -1.36 21.68
N GLU A 420 15.31 -0.88 22.83
CA GLU A 420 15.30 0.56 23.17
C GLU A 420 16.11 1.36 22.12
N LYS A 421 17.30 0.88 21.74
CA LYS A 421 18.12 1.52 20.71
C LYS A 421 17.43 1.56 19.35
N THR A 422 16.76 0.47 18.99
CA THR A 422 16.01 0.38 17.71
C THR A 422 14.84 1.36 17.66
N VAL A 423 14.06 1.45 18.74
CA VAL A 423 12.94 2.40 18.84
C VAL A 423 13.45 3.84 18.84
N ALA A 424 14.49 4.16 19.60
CA ALA A 424 15.08 5.50 19.63
C ALA A 424 15.61 5.92 18.24
N LYS A 425 16.24 4.99 17.49
CA LYS A 425 16.69 5.24 16.11
C LYS A 425 15.51 5.55 15.19
N LYS A 426 14.44 4.77 15.26
CA LYS A 426 13.24 4.99 14.43
C LYS A 426 12.60 6.35 14.73
N ARG A 427 12.42 6.70 16.01
CA ARG A 427 11.90 8.01 16.41
C ARG A 427 12.76 9.18 15.91
N ALA A 428 14.09 9.04 16.01
CA ALA A 428 15.00 10.08 15.49
C ALA A 428 14.90 10.23 13.97
N LEU A 429 14.78 9.14 13.22
CA LEU A 429 14.54 9.18 11.76
C LEU A 429 13.20 9.85 11.43
N SER A 430 12.14 9.49 12.14
CA SER A 430 10.79 10.06 11.95
C SER A 430 10.75 11.54 12.25
N ALA A 431 11.30 11.96 13.40
CA ALA A 431 11.34 13.37 13.79
C ALA A 431 12.10 14.23 12.78
N ARG A 432 13.28 13.77 12.32
CA ARG A 432 14.04 14.43 11.26
C ARG A 432 13.24 14.54 9.97
N ALA A 433 12.62 13.44 9.53
CA ALA A 433 11.88 13.39 8.28
C ALA A 433 10.71 14.38 8.27
N LEU A 434 9.93 14.44 9.35
CA LEU A 434 8.81 15.38 9.45
C LEU A 434 9.27 16.85 9.53
N ALA A 435 10.38 17.14 10.23
CA ALA A 435 10.95 18.48 10.27
C ALA A 435 11.43 18.94 8.88
N ASP A 436 12.19 18.08 8.19
CA ASP A 436 12.72 18.38 6.86
C ASP A 436 11.58 18.49 5.82
N CYS A 437 10.52 17.67 5.96
CA CYS A 437 9.34 17.76 5.09
C CYS A 437 8.60 19.09 5.29
N ARG A 438 8.39 19.55 6.53
CA ARG A 438 7.79 20.86 6.81
C ARG A 438 8.62 21.98 6.18
N GLN A 439 9.92 21.95 6.35
CA GLN A 439 10.83 22.93 5.74
C GLN A 439 10.73 22.91 4.21
N TRP A 440 10.73 21.73 3.60
CA TRP A 440 10.59 21.58 2.15
C TRP A 440 9.26 22.12 1.62
N LEU A 441 8.17 21.94 2.39
CA LEU A 441 6.84 22.46 2.07
C LEU A 441 6.70 23.99 2.32
N GLY A 442 7.69 24.64 2.95
CA GLY A 442 7.62 26.06 3.34
C GLY A 442 6.68 26.30 4.52
N LEU A 443 6.37 25.26 5.31
CA LEU A 443 5.58 25.36 6.52
C LEU A 443 6.52 25.76 7.68
N GLY A 444 6.23 26.89 8.37
CA GLY A 444 7.02 27.34 9.52
C GLY A 444 7.10 26.28 10.62
N LEU A 445 8.17 26.35 11.44
CA LEU A 445 8.37 25.43 12.57
C LEU A 445 7.37 25.69 13.73
N ASP A 446 6.66 26.82 13.72
CA ASP A 446 5.84 27.32 14.83
C ASP A 446 4.38 26.83 14.86
N LEU A 447 4.00 25.90 14.03
CA LEU A 447 2.77 25.16 14.27
C LEU A 447 3.10 23.99 15.21
N GLU A 448 3.01 24.24 16.52
CA GLU A 448 2.82 23.17 17.51
C GLU A 448 1.75 22.24 16.97
N LEU A 449 2.07 20.95 16.96
CA LEU A 449 1.11 19.88 16.71
C LEU A 449 -0.04 20.03 17.72
N ASP A 450 -1.10 20.74 17.38
CA ASP A 450 -2.44 20.46 17.87
C ASP A 450 -2.86 19.09 17.32
N LEU A 451 -2.15 18.07 17.75
CA LEU A 451 -2.63 16.72 17.87
C LEU A 451 -3.54 16.66 19.11
N GLU A 452 -4.55 17.47 19.16
CA GLU A 452 -5.75 17.13 19.90
C GLU A 452 -6.37 15.94 19.17
N LEU A 453 -5.86 14.77 19.58
CA LEU A 453 -6.63 13.53 19.56
C LEU A 453 -8.00 13.89 20.14
N GLY A 454 -9.00 13.93 19.27
CA GLY A 454 -10.37 14.20 19.65
C GLY A 454 -10.81 13.33 20.84
N SER A 455 -10.64 13.82 22.04
CA SER A 455 -11.38 13.39 23.21
C SER A 455 -12.82 13.85 23.00
N GLY A 456 -13.62 13.00 22.36
CA GLY A 456 -15.05 13.17 22.25
C GLY A 456 -15.65 13.28 23.67
N GLN A 457 -15.90 14.48 24.11
CA GLN A 457 -16.94 14.74 25.11
C GLN A 457 -18.27 14.69 24.39
N GLY A 458 -18.97 13.57 24.55
CA GLY A 458 -20.37 13.49 24.23
C GLY A 458 -21.15 14.53 25.04
N PRO A 459 -22.22 15.13 24.51
CA PRO A 459 -23.09 16.00 25.28
C PRO A 459 -23.78 15.21 26.37
N ALA A 460 -23.67 15.71 27.62
CA ALA A 460 -24.57 15.35 28.71
C ALA A 460 -25.91 16.00 28.43
N GLU A 461 -26.94 15.21 28.27
CA GLU A 461 -28.33 15.24 28.74
C GLU A 461 -29.20 14.32 27.86
#